data_48cb1d6d6e7414f700b52a5f405273f9
#
_entry.id   48cb1d6d6e7414f700b52a5f405273f9
#
_cell.length_a   1.000
_cell.length_b   1.000
_cell.length_c   1.000
_cell.angle_alpha   90.00
_cell.angle_beta   90.00
_cell.angle_gamma   90.00
#
_symmetry.space_group_name_H-M   'P 1'
#
loop_
_entity.id
_entity.type
_entity.pdbx_description
1 polymer ?
#
loop_
_entity_poly.entity_id
_entity_poly.type
_entity_poly.pdbx_seq_one_letter_code
_entity_poly.pdbx_strand_id
1 'polypeptide(L)'
;MAQNIQEKISEIENFNNMKILNILPKNIMIEVTNKCNCKCIFCANRKMKRQRRTIDSNLVNKALTEAKMLKVKEIGFYVNGEPLMDNNLNNYIKKAKELSYEYIYITTNGILAKKELIQKLFETGLNSIKFSINSIERENYKLIHGIDKFDTVMRNLKEVYILKKEKFPDCRVYVSYIKTKYNNYSDRDIKKIFEEICDEVVIQNVKNQGGLISNIEKIKCEENKESITRKLPCFYPFKSIV
;
A
#
# COMPACT_ATOMS: atom_id res chain seq x y z
N MET A 1 4.54 -19.57 -6.52
CA MET A 1 3.83 -19.20 -5.26
C MET A 1 4.17 -17.76 -4.92
N ALA A 2 3.18 -16.90 -4.70
CA ALA A 2 3.44 -15.53 -4.28
C ALA A 2 4.00 -15.55 -2.85
N GLN A 3 5.19 -14.96 -2.64
CA GLN A 3 5.77 -14.81 -1.31
C GLN A 3 4.83 -13.99 -0.40
N ASN A 4 4.77 -14.39 0.87
CA ASN A 4 4.08 -13.66 1.93
C ASN A 4 4.62 -12.22 2.02
N ILE A 5 3.75 -11.22 2.13
CA ILE A 5 4.15 -9.80 2.22
C ILE A 5 5.04 -9.53 3.43
N GLN A 6 4.78 -10.21 4.56
CA GLN A 6 5.60 -10.08 5.77
C GLN A 6 7.03 -10.58 5.53
N GLU A 7 7.21 -11.67 4.78
CA GLU A 7 8.53 -12.17 4.37
C GLU A 7 9.24 -11.16 3.47
N LYS A 8 8.55 -10.58 2.49
CA LYS A 8 9.12 -9.52 1.64
C LYS A 8 9.56 -8.28 2.44
N ILE A 9 8.81 -7.90 3.47
CA ILE A 9 9.16 -6.78 4.36
C ILE A 9 10.38 -7.15 5.21
N SER A 10 10.41 -8.35 5.82
CA SER A 10 11.52 -8.81 6.65
C SER A 10 12.81 -8.96 5.87
N GLU A 11 12.77 -9.43 4.61
CA GLU A 11 13.94 -9.46 3.72
C GLU A 11 14.52 -8.07 3.47
N ILE A 12 13.68 -7.03 3.41
CA ILE A 12 14.12 -5.65 3.25
C ILE A 12 14.74 -5.10 4.53
N GLU A 13 14.23 -5.52 5.69
CA GLU A 13 14.67 -5.03 7.00
C GLU A 13 15.93 -5.74 7.53
N ASN A 14 16.15 -7.01 7.15
CA ASN A 14 17.23 -7.87 7.66
C ASN A 14 18.51 -7.93 6.79
N PHE A 15 18.70 -6.99 5.88
CA PHE A 15 19.85 -7.01 4.98
C PHE A 15 21.15 -6.57 5.68
N ASN A 16 21.86 -7.53 6.31
CA ASN A 16 23.05 -7.29 7.13
C ASN A 16 24.39 -7.20 6.37
N ASN A 17 24.41 -7.43 5.04
CA ASN A 17 25.65 -7.42 4.26
C ASN A 17 25.56 -6.47 3.07
N MET A 18 26.11 -5.26 3.24
CA MET A 18 26.34 -4.32 2.13
C MET A 18 27.54 -4.78 1.29
N LYS A 19 27.34 -5.64 0.34
CA LYS A 19 28.11 -5.57 -0.91
C LYS A 19 27.42 -4.53 -1.79
N ILE A 20 28.17 -3.52 -2.26
CA ILE A 20 27.73 -2.63 -3.33
C ILE A 20 27.57 -3.52 -4.56
N LEU A 21 26.42 -4.14 -4.67
CA LEU A 21 26.03 -4.90 -5.85
C LEU A 21 25.27 -3.93 -6.74
N ASN A 22 25.58 -3.90 -8.01
CA ASN A 22 24.72 -3.36 -9.07
C ASN A 22 23.42 -4.19 -9.15
N ILE A 23 22.63 -4.16 -8.05
CA ILE A 23 21.35 -4.86 -8.00
C ILE A 23 20.35 -3.90 -8.64
N LEU A 24 19.94 -4.25 -9.85
CA LEU A 24 18.80 -3.58 -10.47
C LEU A 24 17.57 -3.74 -9.57
N PRO A 25 16.80 -2.68 -9.34
CA PRO A 25 15.60 -2.73 -8.53
C PRO A 25 14.61 -3.74 -9.11
N LYS A 26 14.05 -4.59 -8.26
CA LYS A 26 13.04 -5.58 -8.68
C LYS A 26 11.64 -4.98 -8.77
N ASN A 27 11.42 -3.86 -8.09
CA ASN A 27 10.12 -3.23 -7.92
C ASN A 27 10.18 -1.75 -8.27
N ILE A 28 9.12 -1.25 -8.91
CA ILE A 28 8.88 0.19 -9.10
C ILE A 28 7.51 0.57 -8.51
N MET A 29 7.44 1.72 -7.84
CA MET A 29 6.19 2.31 -7.39
C MET A 29 5.92 3.61 -8.13
N ILE A 30 4.73 3.75 -8.70
CA ILE A 30 4.31 4.96 -9.42
C ILE A 30 3.16 5.64 -8.69
N GLU A 31 3.36 6.90 -8.29
CA GLU A 31 2.30 7.74 -7.76
C GLU A 31 1.43 8.24 -8.92
N VAL A 32 0.38 7.50 -9.26
CA VAL A 32 -0.52 7.85 -10.37
C VAL A 32 -1.33 9.13 -10.08
N THR A 33 -1.58 9.41 -8.81
CA THR A 33 -2.19 10.66 -8.35
C THR A 33 -1.74 10.97 -6.93
N ASN A 34 -1.58 12.26 -6.60
CA ASN A 34 -1.36 12.70 -5.23
C ASN A 34 -2.66 13.22 -4.57
N LYS A 35 -3.81 13.10 -5.25
CA LYS A 35 -5.13 13.36 -4.66
C LYS A 35 -5.49 12.20 -3.73
N CYS A 36 -6.13 12.51 -2.60
CA CYS A 36 -6.64 11.51 -1.67
C CYS A 36 -7.92 12.02 -1.01
N ASN A 37 -8.90 11.16 -0.86
CA ASN A 37 -10.18 11.42 -0.19
C ASN A 37 -10.13 11.18 1.33
N CYS A 38 -8.97 10.81 1.90
CA CYS A 38 -8.70 10.71 3.34
C CYS A 38 -7.76 11.81 3.83
N LYS A 39 -7.77 12.04 5.16
CA LYS A 39 -6.89 12.99 5.85
C LYS A 39 -6.19 12.31 7.04
N CYS A 40 -5.54 11.16 6.79
CA CYS A 40 -4.95 10.34 7.84
C CYS A 40 -3.93 11.12 8.68
N ILE A 41 -3.99 10.95 10.02
CA ILE A 41 -3.17 11.72 10.97
C ILE A 41 -1.67 11.48 10.83
N PHE A 42 -1.27 10.34 10.31
CA PHE A 42 0.11 9.92 10.10
C PHE A 42 0.58 10.01 8.64
N CYS A 43 -0.20 10.65 7.74
CA CYS A 43 0.13 10.69 6.33
C CYS A 43 0.77 12.02 5.93
N ALA A 44 1.92 11.96 5.24
CA ALA A 44 2.61 13.13 4.69
C ALA A 44 1.78 13.85 3.61
N ASN A 45 0.82 13.17 2.97
CA ASN A 45 -0.07 13.75 1.98
C ASN A 45 -0.75 15.05 2.48
N ARG A 46 -1.12 15.12 3.77
CA ARG A 46 -1.74 16.32 4.37
C ARG A 46 -0.84 17.56 4.34
N LYS A 47 0.48 17.36 4.39
CA LYS A 47 1.49 18.44 4.44
C LYS A 47 2.14 18.69 3.08
N MET A 48 1.69 18.02 2.04
CA MET A 48 2.25 18.13 0.72
C MET A 48 2.06 19.53 0.14
N LYS A 49 3.16 20.15 -0.29
CA LYS A 49 3.18 21.47 -0.92
C LYS A 49 2.98 21.39 -2.44
N ARG A 50 3.22 20.21 -3.05
CA ARG A 50 3.00 20.00 -4.49
C ARG A 50 1.54 20.20 -4.86
N GLN A 51 1.27 20.74 -6.04
CA GLN A 51 -0.08 20.84 -6.59
C GLN A 51 -0.77 19.47 -6.63
N ARG A 52 -2.05 19.42 -6.26
CA ARG A 52 -2.87 18.22 -6.33
C ARG A 52 -3.22 17.91 -7.78
N ARG A 53 -2.70 16.83 -8.32
CA ARG A 53 -2.91 16.43 -9.70
C ARG A 53 -2.82 14.92 -9.89
N THR A 54 -3.32 14.47 -11.02
CA THR A 54 -3.08 13.14 -11.58
C THR A 54 -1.87 13.23 -12.51
N ILE A 55 -1.07 12.19 -12.60
CA ILE A 55 0.10 12.13 -13.48
C ILE A 55 -0.34 12.10 -14.95
N ASP A 56 0.51 12.57 -15.85
CA ASP A 56 0.33 12.39 -17.28
C ASP A 56 0.47 10.92 -17.68
N SER A 57 -0.52 10.40 -18.42
CA SER A 57 -0.55 8.99 -18.83
C SER A 57 0.62 8.59 -19.72
N ASN A 58 1.15 9.50 -20.55
CA ASN A 58 2.31 9.24 -21.37
C ASN A 58 3.56 9.03 -20.50
N LEU A 59 3.67 9.81 -19.42
CA LEU A 59 4.78 9.66 -18.47
C LEU A 59 4.71 8.30 -17.75
N VAL A 60 3.51 7.85 -17.34
CA VAL A 60 3.33 6.51 -16.75
C VAL A 60 3.74 5.43 -17.74
N ASN A 61 3.26 5.50 -18.98
CA ASN A 61 3.58 4.53 -20.04
C ASN A 61 5.08 4.48 -20.34
N LYS A 62 5.73 5.65 -20.37
CA LYS A 62 7.19 5.76 -20.54
C LYS A 62 7.90 5.08 -19.36
N ALA A 63 7.55 5.43 -18.13
CA ALA A 63 8.16 4.86 -16.92
C ALA A 63 8.00 3.32 -16.86
N LEU A 64 6.82 2.79 -17.21
CA LEU A 64 6.59 1.35 -17.30
C LEU A 64 7.52 0.69 -18.33
N THR A 65 7.66 1.28 -19.52
CA THR A 65 8.49 0.73 -20.57
C THR A 65 9.98 0.75 -20.19
N GLU A 66 10.48 1.87 -19.67
CA GLU A 66 11.87 2.02 -19.26
C GLU A 66 12.23 1.11 -18.07
N ALA A 67 11.35 1.02 -17.06
CA ALA A 67 11.56 0.13 -15.94
C ALA A 67 11.61 -1.35 -16.39
N LYS A 68 10.79 -1.72 -17.37
CA LYS A 68 10.85 -3.08 -17.93
C LYS A 68 12.17 -3.36 -18.66
N MET A 69 12.71 -2.39 -19.38
CA MET A 69 14.06 -2.50 -20.01
C MET A 69 15.15 -2.71 -18.94
N LEU A 70 14.98 -2.14 -17.73
CA LEU A 70 15.83 -2.38 -16.57
C LEU A 70 15.52 -3.71 -15.85
N LYS A 71 14.72 -4.60 -16.45
CA LYS A 71 14.33 -5.91 -15.89
C LYS A 71 13.57 -5.84 -14.56
N VAL A 72 12.90 -4.71 -14.30
CA VAL A 72 11.99 -4.60 -13.16
C VAL A 72 10.85 -5.61 -13.33
N LYS A 73 10.51 -6.32 -12.25
CA LYS A 73 9.56 -7.44 -12.29
C LYS A 73 8.20 -7.07 -11.70
N GLU A 74 8.19 -6.18 -10.72
CA GLU A 74 7.00 -5.84 -9.94
C GLU A 74 6.67 -4.36 -10.07
N ILE A 75 5.38 -4.04 -10.15
CA ILE A 75 4.89 -2.66 -10.23
C ILE A 75 3.79 -2.40 -9.21
N GLY A 76 3.91 -1.33 -8.43
CA GLY A 76 2.89 -0.82 -7.52
C GLY A 76 2.35 0.53 -7.96
N PHE A 77 1.04 0.66 -8.05
CA PHE A 77 0.40 1.96 -8.33
C PHE A 77 -0.12 2.57 -7.04
N TYR A 78 0.75 3.12 -6.23
CA TYR A 78 0.43 3.88 -5.01
C TYR A 78 1.67 4.60 -4.49
N VAL A 79 1.53 5.71 -3.79
CA VAL A 79 2.55 6.31 -2.88
C VAL A 79 1.83 7.16 -1.84
N ASN A 80 1.53 8.43 -2.12
CA ASN A 80 0.89 9.34 -1.17
C ASN A 80 -0.58 9.62 -1.47
N GLY A 81 -1.06 9.33 -2.67
CA GLY A 81 -2.45 9.54 -3.08
C GLY A 81 -3.30 8.27 -2.92
N GLU A 82 -4.55 8.38 -3.35
CA GLU A 82 -5.48 7.26 -3.48
C GLU A 82 -5.58 6.83 -4.95
N PRO A 83 -5.01 5.68 -5.34
CA PRO A 83 -4.94 5.30 -6.75
C PRO A 83 -6.30 5.12 -7.42
N LEU A 84 -7.34 4.72 -6.67
CA LEU A 84 -8.69 4.58 -7.22
C LEU A 84 -9.38 5.92 -7.55
N MET A 85 -8.73 7.06 -7.30
CA MET A 85 -9.15 8.38 -7.78
C MET A 85 -8.62 8.70 -9.19
N ASP A 86 -7.77 7.84 -9.76
CA ASP A 86 -7.29 7.99 -11.13
C ASP A 86 -8.11 7.10 -12.08
N ASN A 87 -8.85 7.71 -12.98
CA ASN A 87 -9.69 7.01 -13.96
C ASN A 87 -8.87 6.18 -14.97
N ASN A 88 -7.58 6.46 -15.12
CA ASN A 88 -6.69 5.75 -16.03
C ASN A 88 -6.00 4.54 -15.38
N LEU A 89 -6.20 4.28 -14.09
CA LEU A 89 -5.53 3.19 -13.38
C LEU A 89 -5.67 1.83 -14.09
N ASN A 90 -6.85 1.54 -14.62
CA ASN A 90 -7.10 0.30 -15.36
C ASN A 90 -6.22 0.18 -16.64
N ASN A 91 -6.02 1.30 -17.34
CA ASN A 91 -5.17 1.33 -18.53
C ASN A 91 -3.69 1.10 -18.18
N TYR A 92 -3.24 1.61 -17.03
CA TYR A 92 -1.88 1.38 -16.56
C TYR A 92 -1.64 -0.09 -16.16
N ILE A 93 -2.62 -0.71 -15.49
CA ILE A 93 -2.58 -2.14 -15.16
C ILE A 93 -2.53 -2.98 -16.45
N LYS A 94 -3.37 -2.65 -17.44
CA LYS A 94 -3.36 -3.29 -18.75
C LYS A 94 -1.98 -3.18 -19.41
N LYS A 95 -1.43 -1.97 -19.46
CA LYS A 95 -0.10 -1.74 -20.04
C LYS A 95 1.00 -2.50 -19.31
N ALA A 96 0.97 -2.55 -17.97
CA ALA A 96 1.91 -3.35 -17.20
C ALA A 96 1.78 -4.85 -17.49
N LYS A 97 0.57 -5.36 -17.68
CA LYS A 97 0.31 -6.76 -18.06
C LYS A 97 0.84 -7.07 -19.47
N GLU A 98 0.60 -6.19 -20.44
CA GLU A 98 1.15 -6.29 -21.80
C GLU A 98 2.67 -6.31 -21.83
N LEU A 99 3.31 -5.54 -20.95
CA LEU A 99 4.77 -5.52 -20.77
C LEU A 99 5.30 -6.72 -19.96
N SER A 100 4.42 -7.67 -19.59
CA SER A 100 4.78 -8.89 -18.84
C SER A 100 5.44 -8.61 -17.49
N TYR A 101 4.92 -7.64 -16.73
CA TYR A 101 5.27 -7.53 -15.31
C TYR A 101 4.77 -8.77 -14.56
N GLU A 102 5.62 -9.34 -13.70
CA GLU A 102 5.33 -10.58 -12.97
C GLU A 102 4.31 -10.34 -11.84
N TYR A 103 4.32 -9.14 -11.25
CA TYR A 103 3.43 -8.79 -10.14
C TYR A 103 2.99 -7.32 -10.19
N ILE A 104 1.67 -7.12 -10.30
CA ILE A 104 1.03 -5.80 -10.39
C ILE A 104 0.12 -5.61 -9.18
N TYR A 105 0.29 -4.54 -8.42
CA TYR A 105 -0.43 -4.34 -7.18
C TYR A 105 -0.79 -2.89 -6.89
N ILE A 106 -1.82 -2.70 -6.05
CA ILE A 106 -2.24 -1.39 -5.55
C ILE A 106 -2.37 -1.40 -4.02
N THR A 107 -2.26 -0.22 -3.42
CA THR A 107 -2.68 0.01 -2.04
C THR A 107 -3.73 1.11 -2.03
N THR A 108 -4.85 0.88 -1.37
CA THR A 108 -6.00 1.79 -1.34
C THR A 108 -6.51 2.01 0.08
N ASN A 109 -7.15 3.15 0.33
CA ASN A 109 -7.91 3.35 1.56
C ASN A 109 -9.28 2.61 1.56
N GLY A 110 -9.65 1.98 0.44
CA GLY A 110 -10.80 1.12 0.30
C GLY A 110 -12.16 1.83 0.10
N ILE A 111 -12.24 3.14 0.23
CA ILE A 111 -13.53 3.86 0.11
C ILE A 111 -14.14 3.71 -1.28
N LEU A 112 -13.32 3.76 -2.32
CA LEU A 112 -13.73 3.64 -3.72
C LEU A 112 -13.63 2.22 -4.27
N ALA A 113 -13.20 1.24 -3.46
CA ALA A 113 -12.96 -0.15 -3.86
C ALA A 113 -14.28 -0.93 -4.00
N LYS A 114 -15.21 -0.45 -4.82
CA LYS A 114 -16.44 -1.17 -5.14
C LYS A 114 -16.14 -2.46 -5.89
N LYS A 115 -16.95 -3.50 -5.65
CA LYS A 115 -16.81 -4.84 -6.25
C LYS A 115 -16.60 -4.78 -7.76
N GLU A 116 -17.44 -4.02 -8.49
CA GLU A 116 -17.41 -3.92 -9.95
C GLU A 116 -16.10 -3.30 -10.46
N LEU A 117 -15.61 -2.27 -9.78
CA LEU A 117 -14.33 -1.63 -10.12
C LEU A 117 -13.18 -2.61 -9.92
N ILE A 118 -13.13 -3.28 -8.77
CA ILE A 118 -12.01 -4.20 -8.46
C ILE A 118 -12.09 -5.46 -9.34
N GLN A 119 -13.28 -5.95 -9.67
CA GLN A 119 -13.44 -7.03 -10.64
C GLN A 119 -12.75 -6.68 -11.96
N LYS A 120 -13.03 -5.49 -12.50
CA LYS A 120 -12.40 -5.01 -13.74
C LYS A 120 -10.87 -4.93 -13.62
N LEU A 121 -10.33 -4.49 -12.48
CA LEU A 121 -8.89 -4.43 -12.27
C LEU A 121 -8.26 -5.84 -12.21
N PHE A 122 -8.91 -6.81 -11.57
CA PHE A 122 -8.47 -8.20 -11.56
C PHE A 122 -8.51 -8.84 -12.95
N GLU A 123 -9.60 -8.65 -13.70
CA GLU A 123 -9.73 -9.09 -15.09
C GLU A 123 -8.63 -8.52 -15.98
N THR A 124 -8.20 -7.28 -15.71
CA THR A 124 -7.15 -6.60 -16.49
C THR A 124 -5.74 -7.10 -16.13
N GLY A 125 -5.55 -7.73 -14.97
CA GLY A 125 -4.27 -8.32 -14.59
C GLY A 125 -3.68 -7.83 -13.27
N LEU A 126 -4.48 -7.17 -12.42
CA LEU A 126 -4.06 -6.84 -11.06
C LEU A 126 -3.86 -8.14 -10.26
N ASN A 127 -2.68 -8.32 -9.66
CA ASN A 127 -2.38 -9.51 -8.86
C ASN A 127 -2.80 -9.36 -7.39
N SER A 128 -2.73 -8.14 -6.85
CA SER A 128 -3.17 -7.92 -5.47
C SER A 128 -3.64 -6.51 -5.19
N ILE A 129 -4.52 -6.43 -4.19
CA ILE A 129 -4.99 -5.18 -3.60
C ILE A 129 -4.76 -5.21 -2.09
N LYS A 130 -4.20 -4.12 -1.55
CA LYS A 130 -4.01 -3.94 -0.12
C LYS A 130 -4.88 -2.80 0.40
N PHE A 131 -5.78 -3.11 1.31
CA PHE A 131 -6.64 -2.15 1.98
C PHE A 131 -5.92 -1.55 3.20
N SER A 132 -5.81 -0.23 3.26
CA SER A 132 -5.26 0.48 4.43
C SER A 132 -6.38 0.76 5.43
N ILE A 133 -6.61 -0.19 6.34
CA ILE A 133 -7.64 -0.10 7.39
C ILE A 133 -6.93 -0.10 8.74
N ASN A 134 -6.85 1.08 9.35
CA ASN A 134 -6.02 1.30 10.54
C ASN A 134 -6.87 1.37 11.81
N SER A 135 -7.97 0.68 11.86
CA SER A 135 -8.81 0.50 13.06
C SER A 135 -9.74 -0.68 12.89
N ILE A 136 -10.15 -1.28 14.00
CA ILE A 136 -11.22 -2.27 14.09
C ILE A 136 -12.53 -1.67 14.64
N GLU A 137 -12.52 -0.37 14.94
CA GLU A 137 -13.65 0.38 15.48
C GLU A 137 -13.89 1.68 14.70
N ARG A 138 -15.16 2.04 14.52
CA ARG A 138 -15.59 3.19 13.71
C ARG A 138 -15.05 4.53 14.22
N GLU A 139 -15.13 4.80 15.51
CA GLU A 139 -14.70 6.10 16.07
C GLU A 139 -13.19 6.30 15.91
N ASN A 140 -12.41 5.27 16.19
CA ASN A 140 -10.96 5.30 15.99
C ASN A 140 -10.60 5.39 14.49
N TYR A 141 -11.34 4.70 13.61
CA TYR A 141 -11.18 4.85 12.17
C TYR A 141 -11.39 6.30 11.72
N LYS A 142 -12.50 6.91 12.14
CA LYS A 142 -12.83 8.32 11.85
C LYS A 142 -11.74 9.28 12.32
N LEU A 143 -11.25 9.09 13.55
CA LEU A 143 -10.15 9.88 14.09
C LEU A 143 -8.86 9.73 13.26
N ILE A 144 -8.50 8.50 12.94
CA ILE A 144 -7.24 8.17 12.25
C ILE A 144 -7.27 8.59 10.78
N HIS A 145 -8.36 8.28 10.07
CA HIS A 145 -8.47 8.56 8.63
C HIS A 145 -9.03 9.96 8.32
N GLY A 146 -9.56 10.66 9.32
CA GLY A 146 -10.15 11.99 9.17
C GLY A 146 -11.44 12.00 8.35
N ILE A 147 -12.14 10.86 8.28
CA ILE A 147 -13.40 10.66 7.55
C ILE A 147 -14.16 9.48 8.14
N ASP A 148 -15.49 9.59 8.21
CA ASP A 148 -16.38 8.52 8.68
C ASP A 148 -16.83 7.64 7.51
N LYS A 149 -16.04 6.62 7.18
CA LYS A 149 -16.30 5.66 6.10
C LYS A 149 -16.00 4.20 6.50
N PHE A 150 -15.94 3.93 7.80
CA PHE A 150 -15.60 2.60 8.32
C PHE A 150 -16.48 1.49 7.72
N ASP A 151 -17.82 1.62 7.84
CA ASP A 151 -18.76 0.61 7.35
C ASP A 151 -18.65 0.42 5.83
N THR A 152 -18.40 1.51 5.09
CA THR A 152 -18.20 1.45 3.63
C THR A 152 -16.96 0.63 3.30
N VAL A 153 -15.84 0.87 3.98
CA VAL A 153 -14.58 0.18 3.71
C VAL A 153 -14.66 -1.29 4.11
N MET A 154 -15.26 -1.60 5.26
CA MET A 154 -15.45 -2.98 5.71
C MET A 154 -16.36 -3.78 4.76
N ARG A 155 -17.44 -3.17 4.27
CA ARG A 155 -18.29 -3.78 3.26
C ARG A 155 -17.52 -4.02 1.96
N ASN A 156 -16.83 -3.01 1.43
CA ASN A 156 -16.05 -3.13 0.20
C ASN A 156 -14.98 -4.24 0.32
N LEU A 157 -14.27 -4.31 1.46
CA LEU A 157 -13.29 -5.38 1.71
C LEU A 157 -13.94 -6.76 1.64
N LYS A 158 -15.06 -6.97 2.34
CA LYS A 158 -15.83 -8.22 2.32
C LYS A 158 -16.25 -8.62 0.90
N GLU A 159 -16.87 -7.69 0.17
CA GLU A 159 -17.35 -7.95 -1.19
C GLU A 159 -16.20 -8.29 -2.16
N VAL A 160 -15.07 -7.58 -2.05
CA VAL A 160 -13.88 -7.84 -2.87
C VAL A 160 -13.25 -9.19 -2.50
N TYR A 161 -13.22 -9.56 -1.22
CA TYR A 161 -12.68 -10.86 -0.81
C TYR A 161 -13.55 -12.03 -1.27
N ILE A 162 -14.89 -11.91 -1.19
CA ILE A 162 -15.81 -12.89 -1.74
C ILE A 162 -15.60 -13.02 -3.25
N LEU A 163 -15.58 -11.90 -3.97
CA LEU A 163 -15.30 -11.88 -5.41
C LEU A 163 -13.99 -12.59 -5.76
N LYS A 164 -12.93 -12.30 -5.01
CA LYS A 164 -11.61 -12.93 -5.17
C LYS A 164 -11.70 -14.45 -5.00
N LYS A 165 -12.37 -14.92 -3.96
CA LYS A 165 -12.52 -16.37 -3.70
C LYS A 165 -13.30 -17.09 -4.80
N GLU A 166 -14.34 -16.46 -5.32
CA GLU A 166 -15.23 -17.05 -6.32
C GLU A 166 -14.64 -17.06 -7.74
N LYS A 167 -13.96 -15.95 -8.13
CA LYS A 167 -13.59 -15.73 -9.55
C LYS A 167 -12.09 -15.54 -9.79
N PHE A 168 -11.33 -15.13 -8.77
CA PHE A 168 -9.92 -14.76 -8.92
C PHE A 168 -9.04 -15.40 -7.82
N PRO A 169 -8.99 -16.74 -7.69
CA PRO A 169 -8.33 -17.43 -6.59
C PRO A 169 -6.82 -17.11 -6.50
N ASP A 170 -6.18 -16.79 -7.63
CA ASP A 170 -4.76 -16.45 -7.70
C ASP A 170 -4.46 -15.00 -7.29
N CYS A 171 -5.47 -14.13 -7.25
CA CYS A 171 -5.31 -12.78 -6.75
C CYS A 171 -5.20 -12.77 -5.22
N ARG A 172 -4.67 -11.68 -4.65
CA ARG A 172 -4.52 -11.53 -3.21
C ARG A 172 -5.19 -10.26 -2.71
N VAL A 173 -5.84 -10.38 -1.55
CA VAL A 173 -6.45 -9.27 -0.82
C VAL A 173 -5.79 -9.16 0.54
N TYR A 174 -5.12 -8.03 0.79
CA TYR A 174 -4.39 -7.77 2.03
C TYR A 174 -5.03 -6.64 2.82
N VAL A 175 -4.85 -6.67 4.14
CA VAL A 175 -5.12 -5.53 5.02
C VAL A 175 -3.81 -5.00 5.58
N SER A 176 -3.58 -3.70 5.50
CA SER A 176 -2.48 -3.00 6.18
C SER A 176 -3.05 -2.25 7.38
N TYR A 177 -2.44 -2.47 8.53
CA TYR A 177 -2.81 -1.87 9.81
C TYR A 177 -1.61 -1.15 10.43
N ILE A 178 -1.71 0.18 10.58
CA ILE A 178 -0.67 0.98 11.24
C ILE A 178 -1.10 1.25 12.67
N LYS A 179 -0.34 0.73 13.64
CA LYS A 179 -0.57 0.97 15.06
C LYS A 179 -0.22 2.40 15.45
N THR A 180 -1.13 3.02 16.19
CA THR A 180 -0.96 4.31 16.85
C THR A 180 -1.53 4.21 18.25
N LYS A 181 -1.32 5.19 19.12
CA LYS A 181 -1.91 5.19 20.46
C LYS A 181 -3.45 5.16 20.47
N TYR A 182 -4.10 5.49 19.35
CA TYR A 182 -5.57 5.51 19.24
C TYR A 182 -6.17 4.17 18.81
N ASN A 183 -5.34 3.23 18.38
CA ASN A 183 -5.75 1.92 17.83
C ASN A 183 -4.79 0.81 18.24
N ASN A 184 -4.20 0.89 19.43
CA ASN A 184 -3.20 -0.06 19.93
C ASN A 184 -3.86 -1.33 20.49
N TYR A 185 -4.54 -2.06 19.61
CA TYR A 185 -5.07 -3.40 19.92
C TYR A 185 -3.98 -4.45 19.81
N SER A 186 -4.17 -5.61 20.45
CA SER A 186 -3.25 -6.74 20.28
C SER A 186 -3.25 -7.19 18.81
N ASP A 187 -2.11 -7.72 18.34
CA ASP A 187 -2.01 -8.25 16.98
C ASP A 187 -3.00 -9.41 16.75
N ARG A 188 -3.29 -10.18 17.81
CA ARG A 188 -4.27 -11.26 17.78
C ARG A 188 -5.68 -10.73 17.52
N ASP A 189 -6.10 -9.67 18.22
CA ASP A 189 -7.44 -9.11 18.04
C ASP A 189 -7.60 -8.48 16.66
N ILE A 190 -6.55 -7.76 16.18
CA ILE A 190 -6.54 -7.20 14.84
C ILE A 190 -6.68 -8.31 13.79
N LYS A 191 -5.87 -9.37 13.88
CA LYS A 191 -5.91 -10.49 12.93
C LYS A 191 -7.26 -11.18 12.93
N LYS A 192 -7.84 -11.45 14.11
CA LYS A 192 -9.13 -12.11 14.27
C LYS A 192 -10.28 -11.41 13.54
N ILE A 193 -10.28 -10.07 13.49
CA ILE A 193 -11.32 -9.30 12.80
C ILE A 193 -11.24 -9.46 11.27
N PHE A 194 -10.04 -9.64 10.75
CA PHE A 194 -9.81 -9.64 9.30
C PHE A 194 -9.57 -11.02 8.69
N GLU A 195 -9.30 -12.08 9.51
CA GLU A 195 -8.89 -13.40 9.04
C GLU A 195 -9.86 -14.07 8.06
N GLU A 196 -11.16 -13.77 8.16
CA GLU A 196 -12.18 -14.30 7.28
C GLU A 196 -12.44 -13.46 6.02
N ILE A 197 -11.87 -12.25 5.96
CA ILE A 197 -12.17 -11.26 4.91
C ILE A 197 -10.93 -10.70 4.21
N CYS A 198 -9.75 -11.29 4.44
CA CYS A 198 -8.53 -11.04 3.68
C CYS A 198 -7.61 -12.26 3.70
N ASP A 199 -6.59 -12.27 2.83
CA ASP A 199 -5.60 -13.36 2.81
C ASP A 199 -4.52 -13.17 3.89
N GLU A 200 -4.21 -11.90 4.25
CA GLU A 200 -3.17 -11.59 5.24
C GLU A 200 -3.35 -10.18 5.79
N VAL A 201 -3.01 -10.01 7.07
CA VAL A 201 -2.96 -8.71 7.75
C VAL A 201 -1.52 -8.32 8.03
N VAL A 202 -1.08 -7.19 7.48
CA VAL A 202 0.25 -6.60 7.69
C VAL A 202 0.16 -5.52 8.76
N ILE A 203 0.65 -5.82 9.97
CA ILE A 203 0.64 -4.88 11.10
C ILE A 203 1.98 -4.17 11.16
N GLN A 204 1.97 -2.85 11.25
CA GLN A 204 3.16 -2.02 11.30
C GLN A 204 3.01 -0.89 12.34
N ASN A 205 4.13 -0.41 12.85
CA ASN A 205 4.16 0.78 13.67
C ASN A 205 4.21 2.05 12.80
N VAL A 206 3.62 3.13 13.30
CA VAL A 206 3.66 4.41 12.61
C VAL A 206 5.11 4.88 12.42
N LYS A 207 5.42 5.39 11.23
CA LYS A 207 6.75 5.92 10.84
C LYS A 207 6.66 7.42 10.54
N ASN A 208 7.74 8.17 10.75
CA ASN A 208 7.76 9.63 10.59
C ASN A 208 7.82 10.09 9.12
N GLN A 209 7.83 9.17 8.17
CA GLN A 209 7.86 9.43 6.72
C GLN A 209 8.93 10.47 6.32
N GLY A 210 10.17 10.21 6.73
CA GLY A 210 11.31 11.09 6.40
C GLY A 210 11.28 12.44 7.14
N GLY A 211 10.66 12.50 8.33
CA GLY A 211 10.56 13.73 9.13
C GLY A 211 9.33 14.60 8.82
N LEU A 212 8.53 14.25 7.82
CA LEU A 212 7.33 15.02 7.45
C LEU A 212 6.23 14.99 8.51
N ILE A 213 6.23 13.98 9.39
CA ILE A 213 5.28 13.88 10.51
C ILE A 213 5.92 14.43 11.79
N SER A 214 5.94 15.76 11.92
CA SER A 214 6.58 16.46 13.04
C SER A 214 6.06 16.07 14.43
N ASN A 215 4.81 15.62 14.52
CA ASN A 215 4.17 15.24 15.78
C ASN A 215 4.05 13.72 15.96
N ILE A 216 4.97 12.95 15.34
CA ILE A 216 4.94 11.48 15.37
C ILE A 216 4.90 10.94 16.80
N GLU A 217 5.65 11.54 17.72
CA GLU A 217 5.70 11.14 19.14
C GLU A 217 4.35 11.25 19.84
N LYS A 218 3.48 12.16 19.38
CA LYS A 218 2.12 12.32 19.91
C LYS A 218 1.14 11.24 19.45
N ILE A 219 1.50 10.46 18.45
CA ILE A 219 0.65 9.43 17.85
C ILE A 219 1.23 8.02 17.92
N LYS A 220 2.50 7.86 18.30
CA LYS A 220 3.11 6.55 18.55
C LYS A 220 2.49 5.85 19.77
N CYS A 221 2.53 4.50 19.74
CA CYS A 221 2.32 3.71 20.95
C CYS A 221 3.50 3.89 21.92
N GLU A 222 3.27 3.87 23.21
CA GLU A 222 4.33 4.05 24.22
C GLU A 222 5.35 2.92 24.24
N GLU A 223 4.90 1.69 23.94
CA GLU A 223 5.75 0.49 23.84
C GLU A 223 6.80 0.55 22.72
N ASN A 224 6.66 1.48 21.78
CA ASN A 224 7.56 1.64 20.62
C ASN A 224 8.59 2.76 20.79
N LYS A 225 8.95 3.09 22.03
CA LYS A 225 9.97 4.12 22.32
C LYS A 225 11.41 3.69 22.02
N GLU A 226 11.66 2.44 21.63
CA GLU A 226 12.97 2.08 21.10
C GLU A 226 13.22 2.89 19.82
N SER A 227 14.03 3.92 19.96
CA SER A 227 14.67 4.58 18.84
C SER A 227 15.55 3.55 18.18
N ILE A 228 15.07 2.89 17.13
CA ILE A 228 15.95 2.18 16.23
C ILE A 228 16.79 3.26 15.56
N THR A 229 17.90 3.62 16.20
CA THR A 229 19.00 4.30 15.54
C THR A 229 19.47 3.31 14.48
N ARG A 230 18.97 3.48 13.24
CA ARG A 230 19.46 2.69 12.13
C ARG A 230 20.96 2.94 12.01
N LYS A 231 21.77 1.97 12.43
CA LYS A 231 23.23 1.99 12.24
C LYS A 231 23.62 1.83 10.76
N LEU A 232 22.68 1.46 9.91
CA LEU A 232 22.88 1.20 8.47
C LEU A 232 22.00 2.11 7.62
N PRO A 233 22.45 2.51 6.42
CA PRO A 233 21.65 3.30 5.49
C PRO A 233 20.39 2.56 5.05
N CYS A 234 19.37 3.32 4.62
CA CYS A 234 18.11 2.76 4.12
C CYS A 234 18.34 2.04 2.79
N PHE A 235 17.97 0.76 2.71
CA PHE A 235 18.14 -0.06 1.50
C PHE A 235 16.99 0.04 0.51
N TYR A 236 15.88 0.70 0.85
CA TYR A 236 14.76 0.87 -0.05
C TYR A 236 15.14 1.42 -1.43
N PRO A 237 16.02 2.45 -1.55
CA PRO A 237 16.42 2.97 -2.85
C PRO A 237 17.13 1.96 -3.76
N PHE A 238 17.70 0.90 -3.19
CA PHE A 238 18.41 -0.15 -3.96
C PHE A 238 17.50 -1.32 -4.35
N LYS A 239 16.30 -1.42 -3.78
CA LYS A 239 15.34 -2.49 -4.07
C LYS A 239 14.11 -2.01 -4.81
N SER A 240 13.78 -0.73 -4.70
CA SER A 240 12.57 -0.14 -5.30
C SER A 240 12.85 1.26 -5.85
N ILE A 241 12.23 1.58 -6.97
CA ILE A 241 12.15 2.93 -7.54
C ILE A 241 10.77 3.48 -7.22
N VAL A 242 10.68 4.75 -6.80
CA VAL A 242 9.43 5.46 -6.51
C VAL A 242 9.23 6.59 -7.49
#